data_ed6d060416f2c14cc1161a96c1a604f1
#
_entry.id   ed6d060416f2c14cc1161a96c1a604f1
#
_cell.length_a   1.000
_cell.length_b   1.000
_cell.length_c   1.000
_cell.angle_alpha   90.00
_cell.angle_beta   90.00
_cell.angle_gamma   90.00
#
_symmetry.space_group_name_H-M   'P 1'
#
loop_
_entity.id
_entity.type
_entity.pdbx_description
1 polymer ?
#
loop_
_entity_poly.entity_id
_entity_poly.type
_entity_poly.pdbx_seq_one_letter_code
_entity_poly.pdbx_strand_id
1 'polypeptide(L)'
;VIHGDLTYGVCGEGFSVIFGYGEGGPVSLVYDGKECLYRAPKPAVWRASTENDKGNGFPVKSAVWMASDMFAACIGCTVKEYAKDKEYPFDVTDIVGRVPAAEDIDRVEITYCFTTRTVPETEIQISYQVNPAGQIHVQLHYKGKQGLPQLPEFGLRMVLPEAVEEYSWEGLCGETYPD
;
A
#
# COMPACT_ATOMS: atom_id res chain seq x y z
N VAL A 1 7.07 -9.50 -16.25
CA VAL A 1 7.34 -9.61 -14.79
C VAL A 1 8.71 -10.21 -14.53
N ILE A 2 9.33 -9.87 -13.41
CA ILE A 2 10.66 -10.35 -12.99
C ILE A 2 10.54 -10.83 -11.54
N HIS A 3 10.92 -12.09 -11.32
CA HIS A 3 10.86 -12.71 -9.99
C HIS A 3 12.24 -12.74 -9.38
N GLY A 4 12.44 -11.99 -8.31
CA GLY A 4 13.64 -12.01 -7.49
C GLY A 4 13.42 -12.72 -6.15
N ASP A 5 14.50 -13.03 -5.45
CA ASP A 5 14.44 -13.70 -4.14
C ASP A 5 13.80 -12.84 -3.06
N LEU A 6 13.98 -11.51 -3.13
CA LEU A 6 13.49 -10.53 -2.15
C LEU A 6 12.50 -9.54 -2.74
N THR A 7 12.39 -9.51 -4.07
CA THR A 7 11.60 -8.50 -4.79
C THR A 7 10.84 -9.11 -5.95
N TYR A 8 9.76 -8.43 -6.33
CA TYR A 8 8.96 -8.73 -7.50
C TYR A 8 8.91 -7.49 -8.40
N GLY A 9 9.36 -7.62 -9.64
CA GLY A 9 9.41 -6.53 -10.62
C GLY A 9 8.32 -6.64 -11.66
N VAL A 10 7.69 -5.51 -11.98
CA VAL A 10 6.78 -5.35 -13.13
C VAL A 10 7.32 -4.23 -14.00
N CYS A 11 7.52 -4.51 -15.29
CA CYS A 11 8.01 -3.54 -16.25
C CYS A 11 7.09 -3.52 -17.48
N GLY A 12 6.90 -2.33 -18.03
CA GLY A 12 6.19 -2.08 -19.28
C GLY A 12 6.80 -0.91 -20.03
N GLU A 13 6.13 -0.44 -21.08
CA GLU A 13 6.57 0.71 -21.82
C GLU A 13 6.47 1.98 -20.96
N GLY A 14 7.60 2.67 -20.75
CA GLY A 14 7.67 3.90 -19.97
C GLY A 14 7.51 3.75 -18.45
N PHE A 15 7.40 2.53 -17.90
CA PHE A 15 7.30 2.35 -16.47
C PHE A 15 8.02 1.10 -15.96
N SER A 16 8.42 1.15 -14.70
CA SER A 16 8.83 -0.01 -13.93
C SER A 16 8.48 0.16 -12.46
N VAL A 17 8.07 -0.92 -11.82
CA VAL A 17 7.82 -0.96 -10.39
C VAL A 17 8.48 -2.18 -9.78
N ILE A 18 9.13 -1.99 -8.63
CA ILE A 18 9.77 -3.06 -7.86
C ILE A 18 9.08 -3.12 -6.50
N PHE A 19 8.49 -4.25 -6.19
CA PHE A 19 7.85 -4.54 -4.91
C PHE A 19 8.81 -5.32 -4.02
N GLY A 20 9.00 -4.90 -2.79
CA GLY A 20 9.76 -5.65 -1.80
C GLY A 20 8.85 -6.55 -0.98
N TYR A 21 9.16 -7.85 -0.86
CA TYR A 21 8.30 -8.78 -0.13
C TYR A 21 8.22 -8.46 1.37
N GLY A 22 9.32 -8.00 1.96
CA GLY A 22 9.38 -7.65 3.38
C GLY A 22 9.09 -6.18 3.69
N GLU A 23 9.25 -5.28 2.72
CA GLU A 23 9.09 -3.83 2.89
C GLU A 23 7.63 -3.39 2.95
N GLY A 24 6.72 -4.25 2.47
CA GLY A 24 5.28 -4.00 2.54
C GLY A 24 4.72 -3.13 1.43
N GLY A 25 5.43 -2.97 0.31
CA GLY A 25 4.98 -2.17 -0.82
C GLY A 25 6.02 -2.00 -1.89
N PRO A 26 5.76 -1.16 -2.92
CA PRO A 26 6.74 -0.82 -3.92
C PRO A 26 7.91 -0.05 -3.28
N VAL A 27 9.13 -0.49 -3.56
CA VAL A 27 10.38 0.13 -3.11
C VAL A 27 10.97 1.03 -4.18
N SER A 28 10.54 0.86 -5.43
CA SER A 28 10.86 1.74 -6.56
C SER A 28 9.65 1.82 -7.48
N LEU A 29 9.35 3.00 -7.96
CA LEU A 29 8.30 3.29 -8.94
C LEU A 29 8.83 4.33 -9.92
N VAL A 30 9.13 3.90 -11.12
CA VAL A 30 9.72 4.74 -12.16
C VAL A 30 8.73 4.93 -13.29
N TYR A 31 8.47 6.19 -13.66
CA TYR A 31 7.77 6.56 -14.89
C TYR A 31 8.69 7.45 -15.73
N ASP A 32 8.83 7.13 -17.00
CA ASP A 32 9.67 7.85 -17.98
C ASP A 32 11.09 8.17 -17.47
N GLY A 33 11.67 7.19 -16.76
CA GLY A 33 13.01 7.29 -16.19
C GLY A 33 13.11 8.10 -14.88
N LYS A 34 12.00 8.60 -14.35
CA LYS A 34 11.95 9.37 -13.10
C LYS A 34 11.44 8.50 -11.93
N GLU A 35 12.22 8.41 -10.86
CA GLU A 35 11.82 7.75 -9.61
C GLU A 35 10.75 8.58 -8.89
N CYS A 36 9.64 7.94 -8.52
CA CYS A 36 8.49 8.57 -7.86
C CYS A 36 8.39 8.25 -6.36
N LEU A 37 9.20 7.33 -5.84
CA LEU A 37 9.15 6.93 -4.43
C LEU A 37 10.50 7.10 -3.75
N TYR A 38 10.51 7.67 -2.56
CA TYR A 38 11.67 7.68 -1.68
C TYR A 38 11.78 6.38 -0.87
N ARG A 39 10.63 5.79 -0.52
CA ARG A 39 10.52 4.54 0.24
C ARG A 39 9.16 3.91 0.04
N ALA A 40 9.03 2.62 0.41
CA ALA A 40 7.76 1.91 0.37
C ALA A 40 6.65 2.66 1.14
N PRO A 41 5.47 2.83 0.55
CA PRO A 41 4.32 3.41 1.21
C PRO A 41 3.88 2.58 2.43
N LYS A 42 3.28 3.25 3.41
CA LYS A 42 2.78 2.60 4.62
C LYS A 42 1.33 2.99 4.90
N PRO A 43 0.56 2.15 5.60
CA PRO A 43 -0.75 2.56 6.07
C PRO A 43 -0.63 3.80 6.94
N ALA A 44 -1.55 4.76 6.78
CA ALA A 44 -1.67 5.94 7.60
C ALA A 44 -2.94 5.84 8.44
N VAL A 45 -2.81 5.91 9.76
CA VAL A 45 -3.93 5.74 10.71
C VAL A 45 -3.99 6.87 11.74
N TRP A 46 -3.08 7.82 11.66
CA TRP A 46 -3.02 8.97 12.56
C TRP A 46 -2.75 10.26 11.80
N ARG A 47 -3.49 11.30 12.13
CA ARG A 47 -3.33 12.68 11.64
C ARG A 47 -3.16 13.67 12.79
N ALA A 48 -2.72 14.88 12.47
CA ALA A 48 -2.74 15.98 13.40
C ALA A 48 -4.19 16.25 13.87
N SER A 49 -4.33 16.52 15.16
CA SER A 49 -5.63 16.82 15.75
C SER A 49 -6.10 18.23 15.43
N THR A 50 -7.35 18.36 15.05
CA THR A 50 -8.02 19.67 14.90
C THR A 50 -8.41 20.24 16.27
N GLU A 51 -8.81 21.52 16.33
CA GLU A 51 -9.33 22.12 17.57
C GLU A 51 -10.63 21.43 18.01
N ASN A 52 -11.49 21.03 17.09
CA ASN A 52 -12.70 20.26 17.39
C ASN A 52 -12.38 18.89 17.99
N ASP A 53 -11.35 18.21 17.46
CA ASP A 53 -10.86 16.94 18.04
C ASP A 53 -10.40 17.13 19.48
N LYS A 54 -9.64 18.20 19.76
CA LYS A 54 -9.16 18.53 21.10
C LYS A 54 -10.32 18.86 22.04
N GLY A 55 -11.28 19.65 21.57
CA GLY A 55 -12.47 20.05 22.35
C GLY A 55 -13.33 18.87 22.80
N ASN A 56 -13.44 17.81 22.00
CA ASN A 56 -14.23 16.63 22.35
C ASN A 56 -13.40 15.47 22.96
N GLY A 57 -12.10 15.67 23.14
CA GLY A 57 -11.19 14.70 23.74
C GLY A 57 -10.83 13.52 22.81
N PHE A 58 -11.07 13.65 21.50
CA PHE A 58 -10.79 12.61 20.52
C PHE A 58 -9.32 12.12 20.52
N PRO A 59 -8.29 13.01 20.63
CA PRO A 59 -6.89 12.56 20.66
C PRO A 59 -6.58 11.62 21.83
N VAL A 60 -7.21 11.83 22.98
CA VAL A 60 -7.04 10.95 24.15
C VAL A 60 -7.76 9.62 23.94
N LYS A 61 -9.00 9.67 23.45
CA LYS A 61 -9.81 8.47 23.18
C LYS A 61 -9.17 7.57 22.11
N SER A 62 -8.50 8.16 21.12
CA SER A 62 -7.89 7.48 19.99
C SER A 62 -6.37 7.31 20.11
N ALA A 63 -5.78 7.60 21.29
CA ALA A 63 -4.33 7.64 21.53
C ALA A 63 -3.62 6.31 21.18
N VAL A 64 -4.31 5.17 21.23
CA VAL A 64 -3.77 3.86 20.85
C VAL A 64 -3.29 3.82 19.39
N TRP A 65 -3.82 4.71 18.53
CA TRP A 65 -3.42 4.83 17.14
C TRP A 65 -2.21 5.74 16.93
N MET A 66 -1.87 6.56 17.92
CA MET A 66 -0.75 7.48 17.79
C MET A 66 0.55 6.71 17.55
N ALA A 67 1.24 7.06 16.46
CA ALA A 67 2.46 6.40 16.00
C ALA A 67 2.33 4.91 15.64
N SER A 68 1.14 4.30 15.66
CA SER A 68 0.98 2.88 15.32
C SER A 68 1.36 2.57 13.87
N ASP A 69 1.22 3.54 12.95
CA ASP A 69 1.69 3.47 11.57
C ASP A 69 3.22 3.44 11.45
N MET A 70 3.94 4.10 12.36
CA MET A 70 5.41 4.08 12.39
C MET A 70 5.94 2.70 12.77
N PHE A 71 5.22 1.99 13.63
CA PHE A 71 5.59 0.67 14.14
C PHE A 71 4.84 -0.47 13.44
N ALA A 72 3.99 -0.16 12.46
CA ALA A 72 3.33 -1.17 11.64
C ALA A 72 4.38 -2.02 10.93
N ALA A 73 4.27 -3.33 11.06
CA ALA A 73 5.17 -4.29 10.45
C ALA A 73 4.44 -5.07 9.36
N CYS A 74 5.07 -5.24 8.21
CA CYS A 74 4.61 -6.18 7.20
C CYS A 74 4.82 -7.61 7.74
N ILE A 75 3.74 -8.38 7.82
CA ILE A 75 3.74 -9.76 8.35
C ILE A 75 3.42 -10.80 7.28
N GLY A 76 3.10 -10.37 6.07
CA GLY A 76 2.82 -11.27 4.95
C GLY A 76 2.69 -10.54 3.63
N CYS A 77 3.04 -11.25 2.57
CA CYS A 77 2.92 -10.81 1.19
C CYS A 77 2.37 -11.96 0.36
N THR A 78 1.42 -11.68 -0.50
CA THR A 78 0.91 -12.64 -1.50
C THR A 78 0.92 -11.99 -2.87
N VAL A 79 1.29 -12.76 -3.89
CA VAL A 79 1.32 -12.32 -5.28
C VAL A 79 0.38 -13.19 -6.10
N LYS A 80 -0.40 -12.58 -6.97
CA LYS A 80 -1.24 -13.23 -7.96
C LYS A 80 -0.93 -12.66 -9.33
N GLU A 81 -0.76 -13.52 -10.28
CA GLU A 81 -0.54 -13.17 -11.68
C GLU A 81 -1.75 -13.56 -12.51
N TYR A 82 -2.08 -12.74 -13.47
CA TYR A 82 -3.20 -12.98 -14.37
C TYR A 82 -2.71 -12.97 -15.82
N ALA A 83 -3.18 -13.95 -16.58
CA ALA A 83 -2.98 -14.01 -18.02
C ALA A 83 -4.31 -14.40 -18.68
N LYS A 84 -4.83 -13.56 -19.58
CA LYS A 84 -6.11 -13.81 -20.26
C LYS A 84 -7.25 -14.10 -19.27
N ASP A 85 -7.37 -13.28 -18.23
CA ASP A 85 -8.36 -13.38 -17.14
C ASP A 85 -8.24 -14.61 -16.23
N LYS A 86 -7.25 -15.47 -16.44
CA LYS A 86 -6.98 -16.61 -15.57
C LYS A 86 -5.98 -16.22 -14.48
N GLU A 87 -6.33 -16.52 -13.23
CA GLU A 87 -5.48 -16.32 -12.06
C GLU A 87 -4.43 -17.44 -11.92
N TYR A 88 -3.20 -17.04 -11.67
CA TYR A 88 -2.09 -17.94 -11.36
C TYR A 88 -1.50 -17.46 -10.02
N PRO A 89 -1.76 -18.19 -8.92
CA PRO A 89 -1.12 -17.88 -7.64
C PRO A 89 0.39 -18.08 -7.77
N PHE A 90 1.14 -17.13 -7.23
CA PHE A 90 2.57 -17.20 -7.15
C PHE A 90 3.00 -17.42 -5.70
N ASP A 91 3.69 -18.53 -5.46
CA ASP A 91 4.41 -18.75 -4.21
C ASP A 91 5.88 -18.34 -4.42
N VAL A 92 6.39 -17.47 -3.54
CA VAL A 92 7.79 -17.00 -3.56
C VAL A 92 8.79 -18.17 -3.53
N THR A 93 8.38 -19.33 -3.04
CA THR A 93 9.21 -20.53 -2.95
C THR A 93 9.17 -21.39 -4.21
N ASP A 94 8.25 -21.15 -5.15
CA ASP A 94 8.06 -21.99 -6.34
C ASP A 94 8.54 -21.27 -7.61
N ILE A 95 9.85 -21.32 -7.84
CA ILE A 95 10.50 -20.72 -9.02
C ILE A 95 10.51 -21.68 -10.23
N VAL A 96 10.19 -22.96 -10.02
CA VAL A 96 10.34 -24.00 -11.04
C VAL A 96 8.99 -24.41 -11.64
N GLY A 97 8.87 -24.28 -12.95
CA GLY A 97 7.71 -24.84 -13.68
C GLY A 97 6.58 -23.84 -13.94
N ARG A 98 6.87 -22.56 -14.07
CA ARG A 98 5.87 -21.52 -14.30
C ARG A 98 5.09 -21.63 -15.59
N VAL A 99 3.81 -21.50 -15.42
CA VAL A 99 2.83 -21.25 -16.48
C VAL A 99 1.90 -20.15 -15.94
N PRO A 100 1.75 -19.00 -16.60
CA PRO A 100 2.24 -18.65 -17.93
C PRO A 100 3.69 -18.14 -17.95
N ALA A 101 4.23 -17.92 -19.16
CA ALA A 101 5.50 -17.22 -19.34
C ALA A 101 5.38 -15.75 -18.83
N ALA A 102 6.49 -15.17 -18.39
CA ALA A 102 6.49 -13.82 -17.79
C ALA A 102 5.95 -12.74 -18.74
N GLU A 103 6.16 -12.87 -20.03
CA GLU A 103 5.65 -11.97 -21.09
C GLU A 103 4.15 -12.08 -21.33
N ASP A 104 3.52 -13.18 -20.93
CA ASP A 104 2.08 -13.37 -21.10
C ASP A 104 1.25 -12.81 -19.93
N ILE A 105 1.90 -12.32 -18.87
CA ILE A 105 1.20 -11.72 -17.72
C ILE A 105 0.67 -10.34 -18.10
N ASP A 106 -0.65 -10.18 -17.97
CA ASP A 106 -1.36 -8.94 -18.30
C ASP A 106 -1.82 -8.14 -17.09
N ARG A 107 -1.75 -8.71 -15.89
CA ARG A 107 -2.05 -8.02 -14.63
C ARG A 107 -1.40 -8.74 -13.47
N VAL A 108 -0.95 -7.97 -12.50
CA VAL A 108 -0.39 -8.49 -11.25
C VAL A 108 -1.15 -7.88 -10.09
N GLU A 109 -1.45 -8.67 -9.06
CA GLU A 109 -1.96 -8.20 -7.78
C GLU A 109 -1.01 -8.64 -6.67
N ILE A 110 -0.55 -7.67 -5.87
CA ILE A 110 0.33 -7.91 -4.74
C ILE A 110 -0.37 -7.39 -3.49
N THR A 111 -0.60 -8.25 -2.52
CA THR A 111 -1.29 -7.91 -1.27
C THR A 111 -0.35 -8.08 -0.09
N TYR A 112 -0.22 -7.03 0.70
CA TYR A 112 0.54 -6.99 1.94
C TYR A 112 -0.39 -6.98 3.14
N CYS A 113 0.00 -7.68 4.21
CA CYS A 113 -0.66 -7.63 5.50
C CYS A 113 0.25 -6.97 6.52
N PHE A 114 -0.28 -5.95 7.19
CA PHE A 114 0.42 -5.20 8.24
C PHE A 114 -0.25 -5.42 9.58
N THR A 115 0.55 -5.59 10.63
CA THR A 115 0.07 -5.49 12.02
C THR A 115 0.33 -4.08 12.56
N THR A 116 -0.63 -3.54 13.33
CA THR A 116 -0.61 -2.16 13.81
C THR A 116 0.09 -1.97 15.15
N ARG A 117 0.50 -3.03 15.83
CA ARG A 117 1.09 -2.98 17.18
C ARG A 117 0.20 -2.29 18.24
N THR A 118 -1.11 -2.23 17.99
CA THR A 118 -2.11 -1.74 18.95
C THR A 118 -2.47 -2.81 19.97
N VAL A 119 -3.21 -2.45 21.02
CA VAL A 119 -3.77 -3.43 21.99
C VAL A 119 -5.28 -3.20 22.04
N PRO A 120 -6.09 -4.17 21.57
CA PRO A 120 -5.70 -5.40 20.88
C PRO A 120 -5.00 -5.14 19.54
N GLU A 121 -4.11 -6.06 19.13
CA GLU A 121 -3.45 -6.00 17.84
C GLU A 121 -4.47 -6.22 16.70
N THR A 122 -4.28 -5.52 15.60
CA THR A 122 -5.13 -5.63 14.42
C THR A 122 -4.33 -5.55 13.13
N GLU A 123 -4.98 -5.86 12.01
CA GLU A 123 -4.34 -5.94 10.70
C GLU A 123 -4.94 -4.94 9.72
N ILE A 124 -4.08 -4.45 8.83
CA ILE A 124 -4.45 -3.65 7.66
C ILE A 124 -3.87 -4.34 6.44
N GLN A 125 -4.67 -4.52 5.41
CA GLN A 125 -4.23 -5.06 4.13
C GLN A 125 -4.12 -3.93 3.10
N ILE A 126 -3.07 -3.99 2.29
CA ILE A 126 -2.86 -3.10 1.15
C ILE A 126 -2.61 -3.96 -0.08
N SER A 127 -3.46 -3.82 -1.09
CA SER A 127 -3.32 -4.50 -2.37
C SER A 127 -2.96 -3.51 -3.47
N TYR A 128 -2.02 -3.87 -4.32
CA TYR A 128 -1.60 -3.13 -5.50
C TYR A 128 -1.88 -3.98 -6.73
N GLN A 129 -2.69 -3.47 -7.64
CA GLN A 129 -2.90 -4.10 -8.94
C GLN A 129 -2.21 -3.27 -10.02
N VAL A 130 -1.32 -3.89 -10.76
CA VAL A 130 -0.59 -3.26 -11.87
C VAL A 130 -1.10 -3.82 -13.18
N ASN A 131 -1.47 -2.95 -14.11
CA ASN A 131 -1.90 -3.30 -15.45
C ASN A 131 -0.81 -3.02 -16.52
N PRO A 132 -0.97 -3.48 -17.78
CA PRO A 132 0.02 -3.28 -18.83
C PRO A 132 0.27 -1.82 -19.21
N ALA A 133 -0.67 -0.91 -18.91
CA ALA A 133 -0.51 0.53 -19.14
C ALA A 133 0.28 1.23 -18.03
N GLY A 134 0.78 0.50 -17.03
CA GLY A 134 1.52 1.07 -15.89
C GLY A 134 0.63 1.74 -14.84
N GLN A 135 -0.69 1.61 -14.95
CA GLN A 135 -1.58 2.11 -13.90
C GLN A 135 -1.56 1.19 -12.70
N ILE A 136 -1.48 1.77 -11.51
CA ILE A 136 -1.49 1.05 -10.25
C ILE A 136 -2.77 1.38 -9.50
N HIS A 137 -3.65 0.38 -9.36
CA HIS A 137 -4.82 0.49 -8.50
C HIS A 137 -4.44 0.05 -7.08
N VAL A 138 -4.66 0.93 -6.10
CA VAL A 138 -4.33 0.65 -4.70
C VAL A 138 -5.61 0.52 -3.88
N GLN A 139 -5.72 -0.57 -3.14
CA GLN A 139 -6.85 -0.81 -2.25
C GLN A 139 -6.35 -1.06 -0.83
N LEU A 140 -6.92 -0.31 0.13
CA LEU A 140 -6.67 -0.50 1.55
C LEU A 140 -7.90 -1.17 2.19
N HIS A 141 -7.66 -2.14 3.05
CA HIS A 141 -8.72 -2.84 3.76
C HIS A 141 -8.41 -2.95 5.25
N TYR A 142 -9.38 -2.50 6.07
CA TYR A 142 -9.37 -2.61 7.52
C TYR A 142 -10.74 -3.10 8.00
N LYS A 143 -10.80 -4.27 8.62
CA LYS A 143 -12.06 -4.89 9.07
C LYS A 143 -12.61 -4.30 10.37
N GLY A 144 -11.82 -3.49 11.05
CA GLY A 144 -12.12 -3.10 12.41
C GLY A 144 -11.75 -4.20 13.43
N LYS A 145 -11.59 -3.79 14.68
CA LYS A 145 -11.30 -4.70 15.79
C LYS A 145 -12.06 -4.22 17.01
N GLN A 146 -12.85 -5.13 17.61
CA GLN A 146 -13.53 -4.84 18.88
C GLN A 146 -12.51 -4.47 19.96
N GLY A 147 -12.80 -3.41 20.69
CA GLY A 147 -11.90 -2.88 21.73
C GLY A 147 -10.95 -1.78 21.24
N LEU A 148 -10.88 -1.51 19.93
CA LEU A 148 -10.18 -0.35 19.41
C LEU A 148 -11.14 0.82 19.18
N PRO A 149 -10.69 2.06 19.45
CA PRO A 149 -11.48 3.26 19.14
C PRO A 149 -11.49 3.54 17.63
N GLN A 150 -12.30 4.50 17.23
CA GLN A 150 -12.35 5.00 15.86
C GLN A 150 -10.98 5.45 15.37
N LEU A 151 -10.66 5.13 14.11
CA LEU A 151 -9.46 5.59 13.42
C LEU A 151 -9.52 7.12 13.22
N PRO A 152 -8.47 7.87 13.57
CA PRO A 152 -8.36 9.30 13.25
C PRO A 152 -8.23 9.57 11.76
N GLU A 153 -7.60 8.66 11.04
CA GLU A 153 -7.38 8.70 9.61
C GLU A 153 -7.31 7.26 9.08
N PHE A 154 -7.63 7.07 7.81
CA PHE A 154 -7.37 5.82 7.12
C PHE A 154 -6.93 6.12 5.69
N GLY A 155 -5.68 5.80 5.38
CA GLY A 155 -5.10 6.10 4.09
C GLY A 155 -3.74 5.45 3.87
N LEU A 156 -3.07 5.87 2.81
CA LEU A 156 -1.73 5.45 2.43
C LEU A 156 -0.79 6.65 2.49
N ARG A 157 0.30 6.53 3.21
CA ARG A 157 1.36 7.55 3.25
C ARG A 157 2.44 7.22 2.25
N MET A 158 2.60 8.09 1.27
CA MET A 158 3.69 8.04 0.28
C MET A 158 4.71 9.13 0.60
N VAL A 159 5.98 8.85 0.34
CA VAL A 159 7.07 9.83 0.44
C VAL A 159 7.72 9.92 -0.92
N LEU A 160 7.72 11.12 -1.49
CA LEU A 160 8.32 11.43 -2.78
C LEU A 160 9.81 11.79 -2.60
N PRO A 161 10.69 11.49 -3.59
CA PRO A 161 12.11 11.80 -3.49
C PRO A 161 12.40 13.30 -3.57
N GLU A 162 11.54 14.06 -4.23
CA GLU A 162 11.67 15.49 -4.43
C GLU A 162 10.38 16.22 -4.04
N ALA A 163 10.49 17.49 -3.68
CA ALA A 163 9.33 18.35 -3.46
C ALA A 163 8.58 18.53 -4.78
N VAL A 164 7.25 18.45 -4.73
CA VAL A 164 6.38 18.75 -5.86
C VAL A 164 5.81 20.15 -5.71
N GLU A 165 5.75 20.90 -6.80
CA GLU A 165 5.18 22.25 -6.82
C GLU A 165 3.65 22.23 -6.90
N GLU A 166 3.11 21.22 -7.59
CA GLU A 166 1.67 21.06 -7.81
C GLU A 166 1.30 19.58 -7.86
N TYR A 167 0.11 19.25 -7.37
CA TYR A 167 -0.52 17.95 -7.58
C TYR A 167 -2.01 18.12 -7.88
N SER A 168 -2.57 17.20 -8.62
CA SER A 168 -4.00 17.13 -8.91
C SER A 168 -4.56 15.78 -8.52
N TRP A 169 -5.83 15.76 -8.13
CA TRP A 169 -6.52 14.54 -7.81
C TRP A 169 -8.00 14.67 -8.19
N GLU A 170 -8.65 13.56 -8.44
CA GLU A 170 -10.07 13.46 -8.71
C GLU A 170 -10.66 12.38 -7.82
N GLY A 171 -11.78 12.67 -7.18
CA GLY A 171 -12.43 11.72 -6.29
C GLY A 171 -13.58 12.33 -5.50
N LEU A 172 -14.20 11.51 -4.65
CA LEU A 172 -15.15 12.00 -3.67
C LEU A 172 -14.43 12.83 -2.62
N CYS A 173 -14.85 14.06 -2.47
CA CYS A 173 -14.33 14.93 -1.42
C CYS A 173 -15.47 15.68 -0.72
N GLY A 174 -15.19 16.08 0.50
CA GLY A 174 -15.98 17.02 1.27
C GLY A 174 -15.06 18.08 1.81
N GLU A 175 -15.61 18.99 2.60
CA GLU A 175 -14.83 19.98 3.33
C GLU A 175 -13.86 19.26 4.28
N THR A 176 -12.56 19.49 4.08
CA THR A 176 -11.54 18.99 4.99
C THR A 176 -11.46 19.93 6.17
N TYR A 177 -11.80 19.49 7.36
CA TYR A 177 -11.88 20.30 8.58
C TYR A 177 -12.99 21.34 8.52
N PRO A 178 -14.27 20.93 8.37
CA PRO A 178 -15.39 21.87 8.51
C PRO A 178 -15.35 22.47 9.93
N ASP A 179 -15.30 23.78 10.00
CA ASP A 179 -15.29 24.53 11.25
C ASP A 179 -16.69 24.57 11.88
#